data_0f73c7ab4686ce8191674f9523089507
#
_entry.id   0f73c7ab4686ce8191674f9523089507
#
_cell.length_a   1.000
_cell.length_b   1.000
_cell.length_c   1.000
_cell.angle_alpha   90.00
_cell.angle_beta   90.00
_cell.angle_gamma   90.00
#
_symmetry.space_group_name_H-M   'P 1'
#
loop_
_entity.id
_entity.type
_entity.pdbx_description
1 polymer ?
#
loop_
_entity_poly.entity_id
_entity_poly.type
_entity_poly.pdbx_seq_one_letter_code
_entity_poly.pdbx_strand_id
1 'polypeptide(L)'
;MNDYSQWRPHHERGQHPFDRLYPQLKDNGAYSEWAWGLSRLVDGLQKLGPEATRIDTERIGVTGCSYAGKMALYCGAFDERIALTIAQEPGGGGAAAWRVSHTLTEVEDLDHTDYHWFMESMRENFHGDSVYQLPYDHHQLCAMVCPRALLLLGNPDYKWLADEAMLPSAQAAEKVWQKFGIEDRMNYSIVGGHPHCMLPESQMPLVQAFIDKFLLHRDAKTR
;
A
#
# COMPACT_ATOMS: atom_id res chain seq x y z
N MET A 1 -0.21 -22.11 -11.13
CA MET A 1 -0.33 -20.79 -11.79
C MET A 1 -1.72 -20.28 -11.47
N ASN A 2 -1.84 -19.20 -10.73
CA ASN A 2 -3.13 -18.55 -10.59
C ASN A 2 -3.40 -17.90 -11.95
N ASP A 3 -4.50 -18.28 -12.57
CA ASP A 3 -4.94 -17.66 -13.81
C ASP A 3 -5.50 -16.26 -13.49
N TYR A 4 -4.62 -15.26 -13.51
CA TYR A 4 -4.98 -13.86 -13.29
C TYR A 4 -5.85 -13.29 -14.42
N SER A 5 -6.05 -14.04 -15.51
CA SER A 5 -6.93 -13.68 -16.61
C SER A 5 -8.40 -13.89 -16.29
N GLN A 6 -8.71 -14.64 -15.22
CA GLN A 6 -10.10 -14.86 -14.83
C GLN A 6 -10.61 -13.74 -13.93
N TRP A 7 -11.27 -12.87 -14.56
CA TRP A 7 -12.08 -11.84 -13.98
C TRP A 7 -13.02 -12.38 -12.90
N ARG A 8 -12.83 -11.96 -11.66
CA ARG A 8 -13.79 -12.28 -10.60
C ARG A 8 -14.92 -11.28 -10.64
N PRO A 9 -16.16 -11.72 -10.77
CA PRO A 9 -17.30 -10.80 -10.78
C PRO A 9 -17.39 -10.04 -9.45
N HIS A 10 -17.72 -8.76 -9.53
CA HIS A 10 -17.88 -7.88 -8.37
C HIS A 10 -19.20 -8.10 -7.62
N HIS A 11 -19.64 -9.34 -7.44
CA HIS A 11 -20.91 -9.65 -6.81
C HIS A 11 -20.96 -9.29 -5.30
N GLU A 12 -19.83 -8.97 -4.70
CA GLU A 12 -19.76 -8.52 -3.30
C GLU A 12 -19.80 -6.99 -3.17
N ARG A 13 -19.62 -6.25 -4.28
CA ARG A 13 -19.66 -4.80 -4.28
C ARG A 13 -21.06 -4.31 -3.85
N GLY A 14 -21.09 -3.30 -2.96
CA GLY A 14 -22.33 -2.77 -2.44
C GLY A 14 -23.00 -3.64 -1.35
N GLN A 15 -22.34 -4.69 -0.86
CA GLN A 15 -22.90 -5.62 0.13
C GLN A 15 -22.14 -5.61 1.49
N HIS A 16 -21.05 -4.87 1.58
CA HIS A 16 -20.23 -4.80 2.78
C HIS A 16 -20.88 -3.95 3.90
N PRO A 17 -20.45 -4.08 5.15
CA PRO A 17 -20.92 -3.20 6.24
C PRO A 17 -20.72 -1.72 5.95
N PHE A 18 -19.66 -1.36 5.22
CA PHE A 18 -19.39 0.01 4.76
C PHE A 18 -20.53 0.54 3.90
N ASP A 19 -21.01 -0.25 2.92
CA ASP A 19 -22.08 0.15 2.00
C ASP A 19 -23.42 0.38 2.71
N ARG A 20 -23.66 -0.32 3.83
CA ARG A 20 -24.86 -0.11 4.64
C ARG A 20 -24.84 1.24 5.37
N LEU A 21 -23.64 1.70 5.74
CA LEU A 21 -23.43 3.00 6.38
C LEU A 21 -23.39 4.15 5.36
N TYR A 22 -22.86 3.86 4.17
CA TYR A 22 -22.64 4.84 3.10
C TYR A 22 -23.18 4.36 1.75
N PRO A 23 -24.49 4.15 1.61
CA PRO A 23 -25.08 3.55 0.40
C PRO A 23 -24.82 4.36 -0.88
N GLN A 24 -24.50 5.65 -0.75
CA GLN A 24 -24.10 6.51 -1.86
C GLN A 24 -22.67 6.19 -2.38
N LEU A 25 -21.86 5.42 -1.65
CA LEU A 25 -20.49 5.06 -1.98
C LEU A 25 -20.35 3.58 -2.38
N LYS A 26 -21.44 2.92 -2.71
CA LYS A 26 -21.46 1.49 -3.08
C LYS A 26 -20.55 1.10 -4.26
N ASP A 27 -20.11 2.07 -5.05
CA ASP A 27 -19.22 1.87 -6.20
C ASP A 27 -17.73 2.01 -5.79
N ASN A 28 -17.43 2.24 -4.51
CA ASN A 28 -16.08 2.26 -3.99
C ASN A 28 -15.41 0.90 -4.13
N GLY A 29 -14.07 0.93 -4.17
CA GLY A 29 -13.26 -0.27 -4.09
C GLY A 29 -12.98 -0.69 -2.65
N ALA A 30 -12.81 -1.99 -2.44
CA ALA A 30 -12.59 -2.58 -1.12
C ALA A 30 -11.41 -1.98 -0.35
N TYR A 31 -10.34 -1.51 -1.04
CA TYR A 31 -9.21 -0.90 -0.36
C TYR A 31 -9.56 0.38 0.39
N SER A 32 -10.39 1.24 -0.18
CA SER A 32 -10.86 2.44 0.52
C SER A 32 -11.76 2.10 1.70
N GLU A 33 -12.57 1.06 1.58
CA GLU A 33 -13.43 0.57 2.67
C GLU A 33 -12.61 0.02 3.84
N TRP A 34 -11.55 -0.74 3.56
CA TRP A 34 -10.66 -1.27 4.60
C TRP A 34 -9.81 -0.19 5.25
N ALA A 35 -9.29 0.77 4.48
CA ALA A 35 -8.61 1.93 5.05
C ALA A 35 -9.54 2.72 5.99
N TRP A 36 -10.80 2.91 5.60
CA TRP A 36 -11.83 3.48 6.46
C TRP A 36 -12.05 2.64 7.73
N GLY A 37 -12.14 1.31 7.59
CA GLY A 37 -12.29 0.39 8.73
C GLY A 37 -11.14 0.48 9.73
N LEU A 38 -9.89 0.57 9.24
CA LEU A 38 -8.73 0.79 10.08
C LEU A 38 -8.81 2.15 10.80
N SER A 39 -9.20 3.21 10.10
CA SER A 39 -9.40 4.53 10.73
C SER A 39 -10.43 4.47 11.85
N ARG A 40 -11.52 3.72 11.68
CA ARG A 40 -12.51 3.50 12.77
C ARG A 40 -11.92 2.72 13.94
N LEU A 41 -11.03 1.76 13.68
CA LEU A 41 -10.29 1.07 14.74
C LEU A 41 -9.41 2.05 15.52
N VAL A 42 -8.67 2.93 14.85
CA VAL A 42 -7.85 3.97 15.49
C VAL A 42 -8.72 4.92 16.32
N ASP A 43 -9.89 5.34 15.83
CA ASP A 43 -10.85 6.13 16.62
C ASP A 43 -11.25 5.43 17.90
N GLY A 44 -11.53 4.12 17.82
CA GLY A 44 -11.88 3.31 18.98
C GLY A 44 -10.74 3.24 20.01
N LEU A 45 -9.49 3.05 19.55
CA LEU A 45 -8.31 3.04 20.41
C LEU A 45 -8.10 4.39 21.12
N GLN A 46 -8.22 5.50 20.39
CA GLN A 46 -8.12 6.84 20.95
C GLN A 46 -9.22 7.11 21.98
N LYS A 47 -10.46 6.69 21.69
CA LYS A 47 -11.60 6.87 22.60
C LYS A 47 -11.47 6.07 23.89
N LEU A 48 -10.93 4.85 23.82
CA LEU A 48 -10.70 4.00 25.00
C LEU A 48 -9.50 4.45 25.81
N GLY A 49 -8.52 5.07 25.16
CA GLY A 49 -7.29 5.58 25.77
C GLY A 49 -6.23 4.51 26.06
N PRO A 50 -4.99 4.96 26.32
CA PRO A 50 -3.84 4.07 26.48
C PRO A 50 -3.89 3.24 27.77
N GLU A 51 -4.56 3.69 28.80
CA GLU A 51 -4.70 2.93 30.05
C GLU A 51 -5.48 1.63 29.83
N ALA A 52 -6.55 1.68 29.04
CA ALA A 52 -7.39 0.52 28.73
C ALA A 52 -6.78 -0.36 27.62
N THR A 53 -6.24 0.26 26.59
CA THR A 53 -5.78 -0.45 25.37
C THR A 53 -4.34 -0.91 25.44
N ARG A 54 -3.49 -0.27 26.25
CA ARG A 54 -2.03 -0.42 26.27
C ARG A 54 -1.37 -0.02 24.95
N ILE A 55 -2.07 0.75 24.11
CA ILE A 55 -1.59 1.23 22.83
C ILE A 55 -1.40 2.74 22.89
N ASP A 56 -0.22 3.18 22.47
CA ASP A 56 0.08 4.59 22.26
C ASP A 56 -0.37 5.01 20.86
N THR A 57 -1.48 5.74 20.80
CA THR A 57 -2.07 6.16 19.52
C THR A 57 -1.32 7.30 18.81
N GLU A 58 -0.30 7.88 19.44
CA GLU A 58 0.59 8.83 18.80
C GLU A 58 1.70 8.13 17.96
N ARG A 59 1.84 6.81 18.12
CA ARG A 59 2.91 6.01 17.53
C ARG A 59 2.39 4.74 16.86
N ILE A 60 1.40 4.87 15.99
CA ILE A 60 0.80 3.74 15.27
C ILE A 60 1.61 3.49 14.00
N GLY A 61 2.06 2.24 13.84
CA GLY A 61 2.54 1.72 12.57
C GLY A 61 1.53 0.77 11.94
N VAL A 62 1.48 0.74 10.62
CA VAL A 62 0.72 -0.24 9.84
C VAL A 62 1.66 -1.05 8.96
N THR A 63 1.44 -2.36 8.92
CA THR A 63 2.22 -3.27 8.06
C THR A 63 1.33 -4.36 7.50
N GLY A 64 1.78 -4.94 6.40
CA GLY A 64 1.16 -6.08 5.76
C GLY A 64 1.99 -6.55 4.58
N CYS A 65 1.70 -7.77 4.10
CA CYS A 65 2.35 -8.33 2.93
C CYS A 65 1.33 -8.68 1.85
N SER A 66 1.75 -8.59 0.59
CA SER A 66 0.92 -8.94 -0.57
C SER A 66 -0.37 -8.10 -0.57
N TYR A 67 -1.51 -8.75 -0.59
CA TYR A 67 -2.81 -8.14 -0.41
C TYR A 67 -2.90 -7.22 0.83
N ALA A 68 -2.42 -7.69 1.99
CA ALA A 68 -2.36 -6.86 3.20
C ALA A 68 -1.28 -5.75 3.10
N GLY A 69 -0.26 -5.92 2.24
CA GLY A 69 0.71 -4.86 1.92
C GLY A 69 0.06 -3.71 1.13
N LYS A 70 -0.82 -4.05 0.17
CA LYS A 70 -1.65 -3.05 -0.52
C LYS A 70 -2.54 -2.30 0.49
N MET A 71 -3.23 -3.04 1.37
CA MET A 71 -4.07 -2.45 2.43
C MET A 71 -3.29 -1.53 3.36
N ALA A 72 -2.09 -1.95 3.80
CA ALA A 72 -1.23 -1.14 4.66
C ALA A 72 -0.87 0.18 3.99
N LEU A 73 -0.55 0.16 2.69
CA LEU A 73 -0.24 1.37 1.93
C LEU A 73 -1.44 2.32 1.86
N TYR A 74 -2.64 1.82 1.55
CA TYR A 74 -3.86 2.64 1.55
C TYR A 74 -4.16 3.20 2.94
N CYS A 75 -4.04 2.40 4.00
CA CYS A 75 -4.23 2.88 5.37
C CYS A 75 -3.27 4.01 5.70
N GLY A 76 -1.98 3.84 5.40
CA GLY A 76 -0.98 4.87 5.62
C GLY A 76 -1.21 6.13 4.79
N ALA A 77 -1.68 5.99 3.55
CA ALA A 77 -1.97 7.12 2.67
C ALA A 77 -3.18 7.95 3.14
N PHE A 78 -4.23 7.30 3.65
CA PHE A 78 -5.51 7.96 3.95
C PHE A 78 -5.73 8.29 5.44
N ASP A 79 -4.88 7.83 6.36
CA ASP A 79 -4.97 8.19 7.78
C ASP A 79 -3.67 8.82 8.27
N GLU A 80 -3.72 10.11 8.53
CA GLU A 80 -2.56 10.91 8.97
C GLU A 80 -2.03 10.51 10.36
N ARG A 81 -2.78 9.74 11.13
CA ARG A 81 -2.36 9.25 12.46
C ARG A 81 -1.40 8.05 12.36
N ILE A 82 -1.27 7.45 11.19
CA ILE A 82 -0.31 6.37 10.94
C ILE A 82 1.08 6.96 10.79
N ALA A 83 1.93 6.79 11.79
CA ALA A 83 3.28 7.35 11.83
C ALA A 83 4.27 6.61 10.92
N LEU A 84 4.08 5.30 10.76
CA LEU A 84 4.92 4.43 9.93
C LEU A 84 4.07 3.47 9.10
N THR A 85 4.35 3.42 7.80
CA THR A 85 3.77 2.45 6.86
C THR A 85 4.85 1.54 6.33
N ILE A 86 4.71 0.23 6.51
CA ILE A 86 5.58 -0.79 5.91
C ILE A 86 4.73 -1.66 5.00
N ALA A 87 4.89 -1.52 3.69
CA ALA A 87 4.19 -2.34 2.71
C ALA A 87 5.16 -3.37 2.11
N GLN A 88 5.00 -4.63 2.49
CA GLN A 88 5.80 -5.73 1.98
C GLN A 88 5.12 -6.34 0.76
N GLU A 89 5.87 -6.49 -0.31
CA GLU A 89 5.44 -7.16 -1.54
C GLU A 89 4.05 -6.71 -2.03
N PRO A 90 3.80 -5.37 -2.09
CA PRO A 90 2.45 -4.86 -2.32
C PRO A 90 1.96 -4.99 -3.77
N GLY A 91 2.84 -5.23 -4.72
CA GLY A 91 2.51 -5.51 -6.11
C GLY A 91 1.67 -4.47 -6.84
N GLY A 92 1.00 -4.90 -7.89
CA GLY A 92 0.04 -4.11 -8.65
C GLY A 92 -1.21 -3.78 -7.81
N GLY A 93 -1.72 -2.55 -7.91
CA GLY A 93 -2.74 -2.04 -6.99
C GLY A 93 -2.21 -1.66 -5.60
N GLY A 94 -0.92 -1.91 -5.34
CA GLY A 94 -0.18 -1.42 -4.20
C GLY A 94 0.82 -0.34 -4.62
N ALA A 95 2.12 -0.63 -4.58
CA ALA A 95 3.15 0.36 -4.90
C ALA A 95 3.61 0.35 -6.37
N ALA A 96 3.27 -0.67 -7.16
CA ALA A 96 3.64 -0.74 -8.57
C ALA A 96 2.83 0.27 -9.41
N ALA A 97 3.53 1.04 -10.25
CA ALA A 97 2.89 1.99 -11.16
C ALA A 97 2.14 1.27 -12.28
N TRP A 98 0.87 1.57 -12.48
CA TRP A 98 0.02 0.94 -13.51
C TRP A 98 0.57 1.12 -14.91
N ARG A 99 1.05 2.32 -15.24
CA ARG A 99 1.62 2.61 -16.56
C ARG A 99 2.87 1.80 -16.87
N VAL A 100 3.63 1.42 -15.85
CA VAL A 100 4.82 0.57 -16.01
C VAL A 100 4.41 -0.90 -16.03
N SER A 101 3.55 -1.35 -15.11
CA SER A 101 3.03 -2.72 -15.10
C SER A 101 2.42 -3.10 -16.44
N HIS A 102 1.71 -2.19 -17.09
CA HIS A 102 1.09 -2.42 -18.42
C HIS A 102 2.11 -2.73 -19.53
N THR A 103 3.37 -2.35 -19.37
CA THR A 103 4.44 -2.70 -20.33
C THR A 103 5.08 -4.05 -20.07
N LEU A 104 4.74 -4.69 -18.95
CA LEU A 104 5.30 -5.97 -18.53
C LEU A 104 4.34 -7.12 -18.86
N THR A 105 4.82 -8.33 -18.77
CA THR A 105 4.03 -9.55 -18.99
C THR A 105 4.01 -10.41 -17.73
N GLU A 106 2.91 -11.11 -17.49
CA GLU A 106 2.73 -12.02 -16.35
C GLU A 106 2.81 -11.31 -14.98
N VAL A 107 2.40 -10.04 -14.92
CA VAL A 107 2.36 -9.23 -13.73
C VAL A 107 0.93 -8.80 -13.39
N GLU A 108 0.71 -8.36 -12.16
CA GLU A 108 -0.49 -7.61 -11.80
C GLU A 108 -0.46 -6.24 -12.50
N ASP A 109 -1.30 -6.06 -13.48
CA ASP A 109 -1.61 -4.78 -14.10
C ASP A 109 -3.11 -4.48 -13.94
N LEU A 110 -3.58 -3.36 -14.48
CA LEU A 110 -4.97 -2.96 -14.31
C LEU A 110 -5.95 -3.94 -14.99
N ASP A 111 -5.54 -4.62 -16.07
CA ASP A 111 -6.37 -5.62 -16.76
C ASP A 111 -6.30 -7.01 -16.11
N HIS A 112 -5.29 -7.27 -15.27
CA HIS A 112 -5.03 -8.56 -14.64
C HIS A 112 -4.97 -8.44 -13.11
N THR A 113 -5.99 -7.82 -12.53
CA THR A 113 -6.14 -7.65 -11.09
C THR A 113 -7.59 -7.88 -10.66
N ASP A 114 -7.87 -7.80 -9.37
CA ASP A 114 -9.22 -7.92 -8.85
C ASP A 114 -9.89 -6.54 -8.78
N TYR A 115 -10.79 -6.27 -9.70
CA TYR A 115 -11.43 -4.97 -9.82
C TYR A 115 -12.29 -4.56 -8.63
N HIS A 116 -12.74 -5.48 -7.80
CA HIS A 116 -13.49 -5.09 -6.63
C HIS A 116 -12.64 -4.38 -5.57
N TRP A 117 -11.30 -4.44 -5.70
CA TRP A 117 -10.39 -3.61 -4.89
C TRP A 117 -10.51 -2.12 -5.22
N PHE A 118 -10.92 -1.79 -6.44
CA PHE A 118 -10.95 -0.44 -7.00
C PHE A 118 -12.37 -0.01 -7.34
N MET A 119 -12.56 1.26 -7.68
CA MET A 119 -13.83 1.75 -8.21
C MET A 119 -14.13 1.10 -9.56
N GLU A 120 -15.41 0.84 -9.83
CA GLU A 120 -15.86 0.26 -11.10
C GLU A 120 -15.43 1.09 -12.31
N SER A 121 -15.40 2.41 -12.16
CA SER A 121 -14.96 3.35 -13.20
C SER A 121 -13.52 3.11 -13.67
N MET A 122 -12.66 2.51 -12.86
CA MET A 122 -11.29 2.19 -13.28
C MET A 122 -11.28 1.12 -14.37
N ARG A 123 -12.12 0.10 -14.25
CA ARG A 123 -12.28 -0.92 -15.28
C ARG A 123 -12.89 -0.37 -16.57
N GLU A 124 -13.97 0.39 -16.42
CA GLU A 124 -14.73 0.87 -17.59
C GLU A 124 -13.93 1.84 -18.46
N ASN A 125 -13.06 2.64 -17.83
CA ASN A 125 -12.40 3.75 -18.49
C ASN A 125 -10.90 3.56 -18.76
N PHE A 126 -10.22 2.61 -18.09
CA PHE A 126 -8.75 2.58 -18.08
C PHE A 126 -8.14 1.19 -18.38
N HIS A 127 -8.85 0.35 -19.13
CA HIS A 127 -8.28 -0.92 -19.60
C HIS A 127 -7.43 -0.74 -20.87
N GLY A 128 -6.54 -1.69 -21.14
CA GLY A 128 -5.61 -1.62 -22.28
C GLY A 128 -4.81 -0.32 -22.25
N ASP A 129 -4.51 0.23 -23.41
CA ASP A 129 -3.71 1.46 -23.54
C ASP A 129 -4.35 2.70 -22.89
N SER A 130 -5.64 2.64 -22.55
CA SER A 130 -6.27 3.76 -21.83
C SER A 130 -5.75 3.96 -20.41
N VAL A 131 -5.00 2.99 -19.86
CA VAL A 131 -4.26 3.15 -18.60
C VAL A 131 -3.35 4.39 -18.60
N TYR A 132 -2.83 4.79 -19.77
CA TYR A 132 -2.01 5.99 -19.92
C TYR A 132 -2.78 7.30 -19.76
N GLN A 133 -4.11 7.25 -19.77
CA GLN A 133 -5.00 8.39 -19.56
C GLN A 133 -5.44 8.56 -18.10
N LEU A 134 -5.06 7.62 -17.20
CA LEU A 134 -5.32 7.78 -15.78
C LEU A 134 -4.84 9.14 -15.28
N PRO A 135 -5.65 9.89 -14.50
CA PRO A 135 -5.25 11.18 -13.96
C PRO A 135 -4.20 11.08 -12.84
N TYR A 136 -3.87 9.88 -12.38
CA TYR A 136 -2.90 9.58 -11.33
C TYR A 136 -2.20 8.24 -11.61
N ASP A 137 -1.21 7.91 -10.77
CA ASP A 137 -0.62 6.57 -10.71
C ASP A 137 -0.11 6.28 -9.28
N HIS A 138 0.31 5.07 -8.99
CA HIS A 138 0.56 4.60 -7.63
C HIS A 138 1.77 5.24 -6.93
N HIS A 139 2.70 5.86 -7.67
CA HIS A 139 3.70 6.74 -7.05
C HIS A 139 3.07 7.91 -6.27
N GLN A 140 1.90 8.39 -6.71
CA GLN A 140 1.16 9.43 -5.99
C GLN A 140 0.50 8.87 -4.72
N LEU A 141 -0.03 7.64 -4.76
CA LEU A 141 -0.51 6.95 -3.56
C LEU A 141 0.60 6.79 -2.51
N CYS A 142 1.81 6.35 -2.94
CA CYS A 142 2.97 6.30 -2.07
C CYS A 142 3.31 7.69 -1.50
N ALA A 143 3.30 8.72 -2.34
CA ALA A 143 3.61 10.10 -1.94
C ALA A 143 2.61 10.69 -0.92
N MET A 144 1.36 10.22 -0.90
CA MET A 144 0.36 10.65 0.11
C MET A 144 0.75 10.27 1.54
N VAL A 145 1.67 9.34 1.74
CA VAL A 145 2.19 9.02 3.09
C VAL A 145 3.07 10.13 3.63
N CYS A 146 3.73 10.92 2.77
CA CYS A 146 4.56 12.05 3.19
C CYS A 146 3.74 13.09 4.01
N PRO A 147 4.29 13.67 5.10
CA PRO A 147 5.69 13.62 5.56
C PRO A 147 6.00 12.47 6.55
N ARG A 148 5.11 11.53 6.72
CA ARG A 148 5.27 10.38 7.62
C ARG A 148 6.21 9.33 7.00
N ALA A 149 6.51 8.27 7.72
CA ALA A 149 7.48 7.29 7.26
C ALA A 149 6.85 6.21 6.37
N LEU A 150 7.54 5.90 5.26
CA LEU A 150 7.16 4.84 4.31
C LEU A 150 8.35 3.92 4.03
N LEU A 151 8.14 2.62 4.20
CA LEU A 151 9.09 1.59 3.77
C LEU A 151 8.37 0.62 2.81
N LEU A 152 8.93 0.47 1.61
CA LEU A 152 8.45 -0.48 0.61
C LEU A 152 9.45 -1.65 0.50
N LEU A 153 8.94 -2.88 0.60
CA LEU A 153 9.74 -4.09 0.47
C LEU A 153 9.24 -4.90 -0.73
N GLY A 154 10.14 -5.34 -1.59
CA GLY A 154 9.82 -6.12 -2.78
C GLY A 154 10.55 -7.46 -2.79
N ASN A 155 10.07 -8.38 -3.65
CA ASN A 155 10.63 -9.71 -3.87
C ASN A 155 10.56 -10.07 -5.36
N PRO A 156 11.65 -9.93 -6.11
CA PRO A 156 11.66 -10.09 -7.56
C PRO A 156 11.48 -11.54 -8.01
N ASP A 157 11.55 -12.53 -7.10
CA ASP A 157 11.32 -13.94 -7.42
C ASP A 157 9.85 -14.22 -7.76
N TYR A 158 8.96 -13.30 -7.38
CA TYR A 158 7.53 -13.39 -7.66
C TYR A 158 7.12 -12.34 -8.70
N LYS A 159 7.32 -12.68 -9.97
CA LYS A 159 7.16 -11.78 -11.10
C LYS A 159 5.81 -11.05 -11.13
N TRP A 160 4.73 -11.73 -10.71
CA TRP A 160 3.39 -11.11 -10.68
C TRP A 160 3.29 -9.86 -9.79
N LEU A 161 4.22 -9.68 -8.81
CA LEU A 161 4.25 -8.50 -7.94
C LEU A 161 4.71 -7.23 -8.66
N ALA A 162 5.24 -7.36 -9.88
CA ALA A 162 5.66 -6.24 -10.71
C ALA A 162 6.68 -5.30 -10.02
N ASP A 163 7.69 -5.84 -9.35
CA ASP A 163 8.73 -5.05 -8.69
C ASP A 163 9.47 -4.11 -9.65
N GLU A 164 9.56 -4.48 -10.93
CA GLU A 164 10.07 -3.60 -12.00
C GLU A 164 9.22 -2.33 -12.16
N ALA A 165 7.93 -2.38 -11.82
CA ALA A 165 7.04 -1.22 -11.81
C ALA A 165 6.99 -0.53 -10.43
N MET A 166 7.27 -1.27 -9.35
CA MET A 166 7.37 -0.69 -8.00
C MET A 166 8.59 0.22 -7.87
N LEU A 167 9.74 -0.17 -8.43
CA LEU A 167 10.97 0.61 -8.31
C LEU A 167 10.85 2.05 -8.84
N PRO A 168 10.42 2.30 -10.09
CA PRO A 168 10.24 3.66 -10.59
C PRO A 168 9.12 4.42 -9.86
N SER A 169 8.09 3.73 -9.38
CA SER A 169 7.04 4.30 -8.54
C SER A 169 7.62 4.82 -7.22
N ALA A 170 8.41 4.00 -6.51
CA ALA A 170 9.06 4.37 -5.27
C ALA A 170 10.03 5.56 -5.46
N GLN A 171 10.85 5.52 -6.52
CA GLN A 171 11.78 6.60 -6.86
C GLN A 171 11.06 7.93 -7.20
N ALA A 172 9.91 7.85 -7.86
CA ALA A 172 9.10 9.03 -8.14
C ALA A 172 8.47 9.61 -6.87
N ALA A 173 7.95 8.76 -5.99
CA ALA A 173 7.38 9.16 -4.71
C ALA A 173 8.42 9.77 -3.78
N GLU A 174 9.62 9.20 -3.70
CA GLU A 174 10.73 9.66 -2.86
C GLU A 174 11.07 11.14 -3.09
N LYS A 175 10.90 11.66 -4.31
CA LYS A 175 11.15 13.08 -4.63
C LYS A 175 10.33 14.03 -3.77
N VAL A 176 9.20 13.59 -3.24
CA VAL A 176 8.38 14.42 -2.33
C VAL A 176 9.11 14.59 -1.00
N TRP A 177 9.62 13.50 -0.40
CA TRP A 177 10.42 13.59 0.84
C TRP A 177 11.71 14.38 0.64
N GLN A 178 12.38 14.19 -0.50
CA GLN A 178 13.56 14.99 -0.87
C GLN A 178 13.24 16.49 -0.92
N LYS A 179 12.09 16.83 -1.49
CA LYS A 179 11.66 18.24 -1.57
C LYS A 179 11.48 18.89 -0.19
N PHE A 180 11.11 18.09 0.81
CA PHE A 180 10.96 18.56 2.19
C PHE A 180 12.24 18.41 3.04
N GLY A 181 13.32 17.82 2.52
CA GLY A 181 14.56 17.60 3.26
C GLY A 181 14.42 16.54 4.37
N ILE A 182 13.56 15.54 4.15
CA ILE A 182 13.25 14.46 5.10
C ILE A 182 13.36 13.07 4.44
N GLU A 183 14.36 12.89 3.59
CA GLU A 183 14.57 11.68 2.79
C GLU A 183 14.74 10.42 3.65
N ASP A 184 15.18 10.59 4.87
CA ASP A 184 15.35 9.54 5.85
C ASP A 184 14.03 8.88 6.31
N ARG A 185 12.89 9.45 5.90
CA ARG A 185 11.55 8.92 6.20
C ARG A 185 10.99 8.02 5.10
N MET A 186 11.68 7.87 3.98
CA MET A 186 11.26 7.00 2.90
C MET A 186 12.42 6.14 2.40
N ASN A 187 12.17 4.84 2.29
CA ASN A 187 13.12 3.92 1.68
C ASN A 187 12.38 2.75 1.01
N TYR A 188 13.10 2.01 0.19
CA TYR A 188 12.62 0.77 -0.42
C TYR A 188 13.77 -0.23 -0.51
N SER A 189 13.43 -1.53 -0.44
CA SER A 189 14.37 -2.63 -0.55
C SER A 189 13.74 -3.77 -1.35
N ILE A 190 14.38 -4.18 -2.43
CA ILE A 190 13.93 -5.27 -3.29
C ILE A 190 14.97 -6.38 -3.18
N VAL A 191 14.58 -7.51 -2.56
CA VAL A 191 15.45 -8.64 -2.28
C VAL A 191 14.73 -9.94 -2.60
N GLY A 192 15.36 -10.83 -3.36
CA GLY A 192 14.88 -12.18 -3.64
C GLY A 192 15.51 -13.24 -2.73
N GLY A 193 15.29 -14.51 -3.07
CA GLY A 193 15.84 -15.65 -2.35
C GLY A 193 15.05 -16.05 -1.12
N HIS A 194 13.78 -15.65 -1.01
CA HIS A 194 12.92 -16.02 0.12
C HIS A 194 11.47 -16.29 -0.32
N PRO A 195 10.70 -17.10 0.41
CA PRO A 195 9.29 -17.28 0.14
C PRO A 195 8.47 -15.99 0.19
N HIS A 196 7.40 -15.94 -0.59
CA HIS A 196 6.44 -14.84 -0.57
C HIS A 196 5.93 -14.56 0.85
N CYS A 197 5.91 -13.31 1.23
CA CYS A 197 5.50 -12.83 2.56
C CYS A 197 6.41 -13.27 3.74
N MET A 198 7.57 -13.81 3.48
CA MET A 198 8.58 -14.01 4.52
C MET A 198 9.54 -12.82 4.50
N LEU A 199 9.68 -12.14 5.63
CA LEU A 199 10.68 -11.07 5.76
C LEU A 199 12.08 -11.72 5.88
N PRO A 200 12.98 -11.52 4.89
CA PRO A 200 14.30 -12.12 4.94
C PRO A 200 15.20 -11.41 5.95
N GLU A 201 16.19 -12.13 6.49
CA GLU A 201 17.16 -11.57 7.45
C GLU A 201 17.88 -10.33 6.92
N SER A 202 18.10 -10.25 5.61
CA SER A 202 18.75 -9.11 4.96
C SER A 202 17.93 -7.81 5.01
N GLN A 203 16.60 -7.89 5.10
CA GLN A 203 15.71 -6.71 5.20
C GLN A 203 15.36 -6.37 6.66
N MET A 204 15.51 -7.30 7.59
CA MET A 204 15.16 -7.08 9.00
C MET A 204 15.86 -5.86 9.64
N PRO A 205 17.17 -5.59 9.40
CA PRO A 205 17.83 -4.41 9.98
C PRO A 205 17.18 -3.09 9.52
N LEU A 206 16.73 -3.00 8.26
CA LEU A 206 16.09 -1.81 7.74
C LEU A 206 14.69 -1.63 8.35
N VAL A 207 13.92 -2.70 8.45
CA VAL A 207 12.60 -2.70 9.12
C VAL A 207 12.77 -2.26 10.59
N GLN A 208 13.73 -2.83 11.30
CA GLN A 208 14.01 -2.47 12.70
C GLN A 208 14.42 -1.00 12.83
N ALA A 209 15.26 -0.48 11.92
CA ALA A 209 15.67 0.92 11.93
C ALA A 209 14.48 1.88 11.75
N PHE A 210 13.52 1.53 10.88
CA PHE A 210 12.29 2.32 10.72
C PHE A 210 11.41 2.28 11.99
N ILE A 211 11.24 1.12 12.60
CA ILE A 211 10.50 0.97 13.86
C ILE A 211 11.18 1.79 14.96
N ASP A 212 12.49 1.62 15.14
CA ASP A 212 13.24 2.33 16.18
C ASP A 212 13.13 3.84 16.01
N LYS A 213 13.28 4.34 14.80
CA LYS A 213 13.27 5.78 14.54
C LYS A 213 11.88 6.40 14.65
N PHE A 214 10.89 5.80 14.00
CA PHE A 214 9.58 6.45 13.79
C PHE A 214 8.50 6.03 14.78
N LEU A 215 8.67 4.91 15.47
CA LEU A 215 7.76 4.49 16.54
C LEU A 215 8.37 4.56 17.93
N LEU A 216 9.67 4.30 18.06
CA LEU A 216 10.34 4.28 19.37
C LEU A 216 11.17 5.53 19.63
N HIS A 217 11.28 6.46 18.66
CA HIS A 217 12.04 7.71 18.74
C HIS A 217 13.51 7.50 19.14
N ARG A 218 14.12 6.40 18.66
CA ARG A 218 15.52 6.09 18.84
C ARG A 218 16.34 6.59 17.65
N ASP A 219 17.61 6.89 17.89
CA ASP A 219 18.52 7.20 16.79
C ASP A 219 18.80 5.92 15.96
N ALA A 220 18.43 5.94 14.69
CA ALA A 220 18.63 4.83 13.77
C ALA A 220 18.81 5.33 12.34
N LYS A 221 19.69 4.66 11.59
CA LYS A 221 19.93 4.96 10.18
C LYS A 221 18.94 4.21 9.31
N THR A 222 18.12 4.93 8.59
CA THR A 222 17.07 4.43 7.68
C THR A 222 17.47 4.50 6.20
N ARG A 223 18.72 4.95 5.95
CA ARG A 223 19.36 5.02 4.62
C ARG A 223 20.82 4.61 4.70
#